data_67393f0f894e17b382ef5faf0721b93a
#
_entry.id   67393f0f894e17b382ef5faf0721b93a
#
_cell.length_a   1.000
_cell.length_b   1.000
_cell.length_c   1.000
_cell.angle_alpha   90.00
_cell.angle_beta   90.00
_cell.angle_gamma   90.00
#
_symmetry.space_group_name_H-M   'P 1'
#
loop_
_entity.id
_entity.type
_entity.pdbx_description
1 polymer ?
#
loop_
_entity_poly.entity_id
_entity_poly.type
_entity_poly.pdbx_seq_one_letter_code
_entity_poly.pdbx_strand_id
1 'polypeptide(L)'
;MYRTKTCGELRLIDAGKEVVLAGWVQRSRKMGGMTFVDLRDRYGITQLVFNEAEDAGLCDEANKLGREYCIRVKGIVSERQSKNNKIATGDIEIIAKELTVLSSSLTPPFTIEDNTDGGDDLRMKYRYLDLRRPAVRSNLELRHRMTILIRNFLDNLNFIEVETPILIGSTPEGARDFVVPSRMNPGQFYALPQSPQTLKQLLMVAGFDRYFQIAKCFRDEDLRADRQPEFTQIDCEMSYVDQEDVLQVFEDMARYLFKEIRGVELPAKLEQMTWHDAMKRYGSDKPDVRFGMEFVELMDDLKGTSEFSVFNEANYIGGIVVPNCADYSRKQLNELTDFVKRPQVGAKGLVYIKYDENGEAKSSVDKFFTQEQLQKVKETTGAKNGDLVLILSGDNANKTRVQLCSLRLEMGNRLGLRDKNVFKCLWIVDFPLFEWSDEEQRLMATHHPFTMPNPDDLHLLDEHPEQVRALAYDFVCNGIEVGGGSIRIHDTELQERMFEVLGFAKQQAEEQFGFLMNAFRYGAPPHAGIAFGLDRYVSIMAGLDSIRDVIAFPKNNSGRDVMLDAPSVVAPKQLDELQIKLDLKE
;
A
#
# COMPACT_ATOMS: atom_id res chain seq x y z
N MET A 1 -26.12 -25.43 21.74
CA MET A 1 -25.54 -24.22 21.10
C MET A 1 -24.87 -23.38 22.18
N TYR A 2 -23.64 -22.90 21.98
CA TYR A 2 -22.92 -22.13 23.02
C TYR A 2 -23.46 -20.71 23.20
N ARG A 3 -24.13 -20.14 22.22
CA ARG A 3 -24.77 -18.82 22.29
C ARG A 3 -26.04 -18.78 21.43
N THR A 4 -27.04 -18.02 21.85
CA THR A 4 -28.27 -17.75 21.09
C THR A 4 -28.23 -16.38 20.41
N LYS A 5 -27.41 -15.45 20.94
CA LYS A 5 -27.23 -14.08 20.48
C LYS A 5 -25.76 -13.68 20.56
N THR A 6 -25.39 -12.64 19.80
CA THR A 6 -24.05 -12.02 19.86
C THR A 6 -24.05 -10.86 20.87
N CYS A 7 -22.84 -10.43 21.28
CA CYS A 7 -22.69 -9.31 22.21
C CYS A 7 -22.94 -7.92 21.58
N GLY A 8 -23.28 -7.86 20.29
CA GLY A 8 -23.52 -6.61 19.57
C GLY A 8 -24.94 -6.40 19.07
N GLU A 9 -25.79 -7.43 19.05
CA GLU A 9 -27.07 -7.37 18.34
C GLU A 9 -28.30 -7.03 19.22
N LEU A 10 -28.21 -7.22 20.53
CA LEU A 10 -29.32 -6.99 21.44
C LEU A 10 -29.69 -5.51 21.56
N ARG A 11 -31.00 -5.26 21.65
CA ARG A 11 -31.59 -3.92 21.79
C ARG A 11 -32.73 -3.95 22.82
N LEU A 12 -33.27 -2.77 23.13
CA LEU A 12 -34.34 -2.61 24.11
C LEU A 12 -35.59 -3.46 23.78
N ILE A 13 -35.85 -3.71 22.50
CA ILE A 13 -36.97 -4.60 22.04
C ILE A 13 -36.78 -6.07 22.49
N ASP A 14 -35.58 -6.44 22.92
CA ASP A 14 -35.28 -7.78 23.42
C ASP A 14 -35.44 -7.89 24.94
N ALA A 15 -35.81 -6.82 25.64
CA ALA A 15 -36.04 -6.83 27.08
C ALA A 15 -37.05 -7.92 27.49
N GLY A 16 -36.75 -8.64 28.55
CA GLY A 16 -37.55 -9.76 29.05
C GLY A 16 -37.21 -11.12 28.39
N LYS A 17 -36.46 -11.16 27.30
CA LYS A 17 -36.06 -12.41 26.64
C LYS A 17 -34.89 -13.08 27.38
N GLU A 18 -34.95 -14.41 27.48
CA GLU A 18 -33.82 -15.21 27.93
C GLU A 18 -32.82 -15.39 26.76
N VAL A 19 -31.54 -15.16 27.01
CA VAL A 19 -30.48 -15.29 26.04
C VAL A 19 -29.26 -16.00 26.61
N VAL A 20 -28.46 -16.59 25.71
CA VAL A 20 -27.14 -17.13 26.02
C VAL A 20 -26.10 -16.36 25.22
N LEU A 21 -25.15 -15.72 25.89
CA LEU A 21 -24.01 -15.05 25.30
C LEU A 21 -22.74 -15.82 25.59
N ALA A 22 -21.75 -15.71 24.69
CA ALA A 22 -20.40 -16.22 24.91
C ALA A 22 -19.39 -15.25 24.30
N GLY A 23 -18.30 -15.04 25.00
CA GLY A 23 -17.26 -14.09 24.60
C GLY A 23 -16.14 -13.98 25.63
N TRP A 24 -15.37 -12.94 25.53
CA TRP A 24 -14.24 -12.64 26.42
C TRP A 24 -14.61 -11.52 27.41
N VAL A 25 -14.20 -11.69 28.65
CA VAL A 25 -14.32 -10.67 29.70
C VAL A 25 -13.37 -9.51 29.38
N GLN A 26 -13.89 -8.38 28.96
CA GLN A 26 -13.09 -7.19 28.72
C GLN A 26 -12.79 -6.48 30.03
N ARG A 27 -13.78 -6.33 30.90
CA ARG A 27 -13.68 -5.65 32.20
C ARG A 27 -14.64 -6.25 33.20
N SER A 28 -14.22 -6.36 34.47
CA SER A 28 -15.06 -6.69 35.60
C SER A 28 -14.96 -5.60 36.66
N ARG A 29 -16.08 -5.22 37.28
CA ARG A 29 -16.18 -4.15 38.28
C ARG A 29 -17.14 -4.58 39.40
N LYS A 30 -16.69 -4.53 40.64
CA LYS A 30 -17.51 -4.77 41.82
C LYS A 30 -18.01 -3.44 42.37
N MET A 31 -19.31 -3.29 42.56
CA MET A 31 -19.94 -2.09 43.12
C MET A 31 -21.18 -2.47 43.95
N GLY A 32 -21.09 -2.26 45.28
CA GLY A 32 -22.27 -2.31 46.16
C GLY A 32 -23.08 -3.61 46.12
N GLY A 33 -22.45 -4.79 46.22
CA GLY A 33 -23.16 -6.08 46.17
C GLY A 33 -23.52 -6.54 44.76
N MET A 34 -23.07 -5.81 43.74
CA MET A 34 -23.23 -6.21 42.33
C MET A 34 -21.90 -6.32 41.63
N THR A 35 -21.75 -7.26 40.72
CA THR A 35 -20.59 -7.38 39.81
C THR A 35 -21.06 -7.15 38.39
N PHE A 36 -20.44 -6.17 37.75
CA PHE A 36 -20.65 -5.81 36.34
C PHE A 36 -19.53 -6.36 35.50
N VAL A 37 -19.86 -7.10 34.46
CA VAL A 37 -18.89 -7.67 33.52
C VAL A 37 -19.20 -7.18 32.11
N ASP A 38 -18.25 -6.53 31.46
CA ASP A 38 -18.35 -6.18 30.04
C ASP A 38 -17.86 -7.41 29.25
N LEU A 39 -18.80 -8.12 28.61
CA LEU A 39 -18.55 -9.28 27.76
C LEU A 39 -18.41 -8.82 26.31
N ARG A 40 -17.31 -9.18 25.67
CA ARG A 40 -16.99 -8.81 24.30
C ARG A 40 -16.91 -10.03 23.39
N ASP A 41 -17.50 -9.92 22.21
CA ASP A 41 -17.23 -10.82 21.08
C ASP A 41 -16.82 -10.02 19.84
N ARG A 42 -16.82 -10.66 18.66
CA ARG A 42 -16.55 -9.99 17.39
C ARG A 42 -17.53 -8.84 17.09
N TYR A 43 -18.77 -8.96 17.54
CA TYR A 43 -19.89 -8.10 17.11
C TYR A 43 -20.11 -6.90 18.04
N GLY A 44 -19.57 -6.95 19.26
CA GLY A 44 -19.70 -5.86 20.20
C GLY A 44 -19.45 -6.24 21.65
N ILE A 45 -19.98 -5.40 22.54
CA ILE A 45 -19.84 -5.52 23.99
C ILE A 45 -21.23 -5.47 24.61
N THR A 46 -21.51 -6.38 25.53
CA THR A 46 -22.75 -6.35 26.34
C THR A 46 -22.40 -6.41 27.82
N GLN A 47 -23.03 -5.57 28.64
CA GLN A 47 -22.86 -5.61 30.10
C GLN A 47 -23.68 -6.76 30.69
N LEU A 48 -23.03 -7.56 31.52
CA LEU A 48 -23.66 -8.57 32.37
C LEU A 48 -23.71 -8.02 33.80
N VAL A 49 -24.79 -8.36 34.52
CA VAL A 49 -25.01 -7.99 35.93
C VAL A 49 -25.19 -9.25 36.75
N PHE A 50 -24.38 -9.39 37.78
CA PHE A 50 -24.46 -10.41 38.81
C PHE A 50 -24.83 -9.75 40.13
N ASN A 51 -25.95 -10.12 40.73
CA ASN A 51 -26.48 -9.50 41.94
C ASN A 51 -26.35 -10.45 43.12
N GLU A 52 -25.56 -10.07 44.14
CA GLU A 52 -25.34 -10.87 45.33
C GLU A 52 -26.63 -11.14 46.12
N ALA A 53 -27.60 -10.20 46.10
CA ALA A 53 -28.87 -10.36 46.75
C ALA A 53 -29.78 -11.41 46.06
N GLU A 54 -29.59 -11.70 44.76
CA GLU A 54 -30.32 -12.71 44.03
C GLU A 54 -29.63 -14.07 44.07
N ASP A 55 -28.31 -14.10 43.86
CA ASP A 55 -27.49 -15.31 43.90
C ASP A 55 -26.06 -14.95 44.30
N ALA A 56 -25.77 -15.13 45.59
CA ALA A 56 -24.44 -14.84 46.15
C ALA A 56 -23.35 -15.75 45.57
N GLY A 57 -23.66 -17.03 45.29
CA GLY A 57 -22.71 -17.99 44.74
C GLY A 57 -22.30 -17.62 43.33
N LEU A 58 -23.25 -17.26 42.47
CA LEU A 58 -23.02 -16.82 41.11
C LEU A 58 -22.22 -15.49 41.07
N CYS A 59 -22.53 -14.58 41.99
CA CYS A 59 -21.81 -13.32 42.14
C CYS A 59 -20.34 -13.56 42.56
N ASP A 60 -20.09 -14.50 43.48
CA ASP A 60 -18.75 -14.89 43.92
C ASP A 60 -17.92 -15.56 42.79
N GLU A 61 -18.56 -16.35 41.93
CA GLU A 61 -17.93 -16.87 40.72
C GLU A 61 -17.58 -15.75 39.76
N ALA A 62 -18.47 -14.79 39.53
CA ALA A 62 -18.23 -13.63 38.68
C ALA A 62 -17.09 -12.74 39.21
N ASN A 63 -16.91 -12.63 40.52
CA ASN A 63 -15.83 -11.90 41.16
C ASN A 63 -14.44 -12.50 40.90
N LYS A 64 -14.36 -13.77 40.53
CA LYS A 64 -13.08 -14.47 40.21
C LYS A 64 -12.69 -14.33 38.73
N LEU A 65 -13.54 -13.72 37.89
CA LEU A 65 -13.28 -13.56 36.47
C LEU A 65 -12.13 -12.58 36.23
N GLY A 66 -11.11 -13.06 35.52
CA GLY A 66 -10.01 -12.25 35.02
C GLY A 66 -10.30 -11.68 33.62
N ARG A 67 -9.50 -10.67 33.23
CA ARG A 67 -9.55 -10.14 31.85
C ARG A 67 -9.28 -11.26 30.85
N GLU A 68 -9.97 -11.20 29.72
CA GLU A 68 -9.86 -12.14 28.61
C GLU A 68 -10.24 -13.59 28.95
N TYR A 69 -10.84 -13.87 30.11
CA TYR A 69 -11.48 -15.16 30.33
C TYR A 69 -12.58 -15.35 29.30
N CYS A 70 -12.61 -16.51 28.64
CA CYS A 70 -13.67 -16.89 27.73
C CYS A 70 -14.80 -17.51 28.56
N ILE A 71 -15.99 -16.88 28.53
CA ILE A 71 -17.14 -17.30 29.36
C ILE A 71 -18.39 -17.46 28.51
N ARG A 72 -19.31 -18.25 29.02
CA ARG A 72 -20.69 -18.39 28.58
C ARG A 72 -21.61 -17.97 29.72
N VAL A 73 -22.57 -17.09 29.42
CA VAL A 73 -23.56 -16.62 30.39
C VAL A 73 -24.94 -16.79 29.81
N LYS A 74 -25.86 -17.36 30.60
CA LYS A 74 -27.30 -17.37 30.35
C LYS A 74 -27.95 -16.36 31.26
N GLY A 75 -28.87 -15.55 30.75
CA GLY A 75 -29.54 -14.53 31.52
C GLY A 75 -30.70 -13.89 30.79
N ILE A 76 -31.30 -12.91 31.44
CA ILE A 76 -32.46 -12.18 30.94
C ILE A 76 -32.03 -10.78 30.51
N VAL A 77 -32.42 -10.36 29.31
CA VAL A 77 -32.21 -8.99 28.82
C VAL A 77 -33.06 -8.02 29.67
N SER A 78 -32.43 -7.01 30.21
CA SER A 78 -33.07 -5.95 31.00
C SER A 78 -32.68 -4.58 30.47
N GLU A 79 -33.53 -3.59 30.65
CA GLU A 79 -33.18 -2.19 30.38
C GLU A 79 -32.17 -1.69 31.44
N ARG A 80 -31.09 -1.02 30.99
CA ARG A 80 -30.10 -0.42 31.90
C ARG A 80 -30.68 0.80 32.61
N GLN A 81 -30.41 0.90 33.89
CA GLN A 81 -30.69 2.11 34.65
C GLN A 81 -29.79 3.29 34.21
N SER A 82 -28.53 3.02 33.94
CA SER A 82 -27.56 4.02 33.44
C SER A 82 -27.15 3.66 32.02
N LYS A 83 -27.74 4.33 31.04
CA LYS A 83 -27.51 4.09 29.61
C LYS A 83 -26.09 4.50 29.18
N ASN A 84 -25.51 3.78 28.24
CA ASN A 84 -24.17 4.03 27.69
C ASN A 84 -24.21 4.20 26.18
N ASN A 85 -24.24 5.43 25.70
CA ASN A 85 -24.29 5.75 24.26
C ASN A 85 -23.01 5.40 23.47
N LYS A 86 -21.95 4.91 24.13
CA LYS A 86 -20.69 4.55 23.46
C LYS A 86 -20.70 3.15 22.87
N ILE A 87 -21.67 2.31 23.23
CA ILE A 87 -21.80 0.95 22.70
C ILE A 87 -23.22 0.70 22.18
N ALA A 88 -23.34 -0.11 21.14
CA ALA A 88 -24.62 -0.36 20.46
C ALA A 88 -25.69 -1.03 21.35
N THR A 89 -25.25 -1.76 22.37
CA THR A 89 -26.10 -2.44 23.36
C THR A 89 -26.25 -1.64 24.66
N GLY A 90 -25.89 -0.37 24.65
CA GLY A 90 -25.78 0.45 25.86
C GLY A 90 -27.10 0.78 26.56
N ASP A 91 -28.25 0.50 25.95
CA ASP A 91 -29.55 0.64 26.54
C ASP A 91 -30.00 -0.60 27.34
N ILE A 92 -29.28 -1.72 27.18
CA ILE A 92 -29.62 -3.00 27.84
C ILE A 92 -28.44 -3.57 28.62
N GLU A 93 -28.77 -4.46 29.52
CA GLU A 93 -27.82 -5.31 30.26
C GLU A 93 -28.43 -6.71 30.41
N ILE A 94 -27.61 -7.69 30.74
CA ILE A 94 -28.07 -9.06 30.99
C ILE A 94 -28.02 -9.34 32.48
N ILE A 95 -29.17 -9.63 33.09
CA ILE A 95 -29.23 -10.16 34.44
C ILE A 95 -28.86 -11.64 34.36
N ALA A 96 -27.66 -11.96 34.82
CA ALA A 96 -27.06 -13.28 34.71
C ALA A 96 -27.81 -14.29 35.63
N LYS A 97 -28.03 -15.50 35.12
CA LYS A 97 -28.63 -16.62 35.84
C LYS A 97 -27.73 -17.86 35.87
N GLU A 98 -26.88 -18.03 34.88
CA GLU A 98 -25.88 -19.09 34.82
C GLU A 98 -24.56 -18.52 34.28
N LEU A 99 -23.43 -18.96 34.82
CA LEU A 99 -22.08 -18.64 34.38
C LEU A 99 -21.29 -19.93 34.16
N THR A 100 -20.60 -20.02 33.05
CA THR A 100 -19.65 -21.11 32.77
C THR A 100 -18.35 -20.50 32.27
N VAL A 101 -17.24 -20.75 32.93
CA VAL A 101 -15.91 -20.43 32.43
C VAL A 101 -15.52 -21.50 31.41
N LEU A 102 -15.45 -21.12 30.14
CA LEU A 102 -15.04 -22.01 29.04
C LEU A 102 -13.53 -22.18 28.99
N SER A 103 -12.80 -21.09 29.27
CA SER A 103 -11.35 -21.08 29.34
C SER A 103 -10.88 -19.89 30.17
N SER A 104 -9.97 -20.14 31.11
CA SER A 104 -9.26 -19.07 31.82
C SER A 104 -8.18 -18.43 30.94
N SER A 105 -7.73 -17.25 31.30
CA SER A 105 -6.68 -16.52 30.61
C SER A 105 -5.59 -16.08 31.58
N LEU A 106 -4.36 -16.05 31.12
CA LEU A 106 -3.31 -15.26 31.75
C LEU A 106 -3.62 -13.78 31.59
N THR A 107 -3.01 -12.93 32.43
CA THR A 107 -3.08 -11.48 32.22
C THR A 107 -2.48 -11.13 30.86
N PRO A 108 -3.25 -10.48 29.95
CA PRO A 108 -2.73 -10.10 28.66
C PRO A 108 -1.49 -9.20 28.78
N PRO A 109 -0.50 -9.34 27.87
CA PRO A 109 0.73 -8.55 27.91
C PRO A 109 0.51 -7.07 27.56
N PHE A 110 -0.65 -6.72 27.03
CA PHE A 110 -1.08 -5.35 26.76
C PHE A 110 -2.61 -5.24 26.83
N THR A 111 -3.12 -4.03 26.89
CA THR A 111 -4.55 -3.75 26.92
C THR A 111 -5.18 -3.99 25.55
N ILE A 112 -6.23 -4.84 25.50
CA ILE A 112 -6.96 -5.20 24.26
C ILE A 112 -8.08 -4.17 24.04
N GLU A 113 -7.69 -2.94 23.78
CA GLU A 113 -8.55 -1.78 23.48
C GLU A 113 -7.87 -0.95 22.37
N ASP A 114 -8.59 -0.05 21.71
CA ASP A 114 -8.00 0.76 20.64
C ASP A 114 -6.87 1.66 21.15
N ASN A 115 -7.01 2.22 22.35
CA ASN A 115 -5.91 2.89 23.04
C ASN A 115 -5.09 1.87 23.87
N THR A 116 -4.25 1.10 23.17
CA THR A 116 -3.40 0.08 23.80
C THR A 116 -2.08 0.66 24.30
N ASP A 117 -1.53 0.05 25.34
CA ASP A 117 -0.19 0.27 25.88
C ASP A 117 0.89 -0.66 25.25
N GLY A 118 0.48 -1.54 24.31
CA GLY A 118 1.36 -2.46 23.62
C GLY A 118 2.14 -1.80 22.50
N GLY A 119 3.47 -1.85 22.56
CA GLY A 119 4.34 -1.49 21.42
C GLY A 119 4.24 -2.48 20.25
N ASP A 120 4.72 -2.08 19.08
CA ASP A 120 4.58 -2.86 17.84
C ASP A 120 5.13 -4.28 17.94
N ASP A 121 6.33 -4.47 18.49
CA ASP A 121 6.94 -5.79 18.64
C ASP A 121 6.12 -6.73 19.52
N LEU A 122 5.58 -6.20 20.62
CA LEU A 122 4.76 -6.97 21.53
C LEU A 122 3.43 -7.37 20.89
N ARG A 123 2.80 -6.45 20.16
CA ARG A 123 1.56 -6.70 19.43
C ARG A 123 1.77 -7.70 18.29
N MET A 124 2.91 -7.67 17.61
CA MET A 124 3.25 -8.66 16.58
C MET A 124 3.51 -10.05 17.19
N LYS A 125 4.18 -10.12 18.34
CA LYS A 125 4.41 -11.39 19.04
C LYS A 125 3.11 -12.05 19.53
N TYR A 126 2.18 -11.25 20.01
CA TYR A 126 0.85 -11.70 20.48
C TYR A 126 -0.24 -11.27 19.51
N ARG A 127 0.01 -11.41 18.21
CA ARG A 127 -0.88 -10.91 17.15
C ARG A 127 -2.33 -11.40 17.27
N TYR A 128 -2.55 -12.62 17.73
CA TYR A 128 -3.88 -13.17 18.00
C TYR A 128 -4.65 -12.41 19.09
N LEU A 129 -3.98 -11.72 20.02
CA LEU A 129 -4.61 -10.80 20.97
C LEU A 129 -4.84 -9.41 20.34
N ASP A 130 -3.87 -8.91 19.58
CA ASP A 130 -3.99 -7.63 18.88
C ASP A 130 -5.16 -7.64 17.87
N LEU A 131 -5.41 -8.78 17.22
CA LEU A 131 -6.55 -8.99 16.32
C LEU A 131 -7.93 -8.94 17.01
N ARG A 132 -7.99 -9.01 18.34
CA ARG A 132 -9.22 -8.79 19.12
C ARG A 132 -9.58 -7.31 19.22
N ARG A 133 -8.65 -6.41 18.99
CA ARG A 133 -8.89 -4.95 19.06
C ARG A 133 -9.80 -4.52 17.90
N PRO A 134 -10.82 -3.67 18.16
CA PRO A 134 -11.75 -3.23 17.13
C PRO A 134 -11.05 -2.56 15.93
N ALA A 135 -10.06 -1.69 16.16
CA ALA A 135 -9.34 -0.99 15.11
C ALA A 135 -8.62 -1.94 14.13
N VAL A 136 -7.96 -2.99 14.64
CA VAL A 136 -7.26 -3.96 13.78
C VAL A 136 -8.24 -4.88 13.07
N ARG A 137 -9.28 -5.33 13.80
CA ARG A 137 -10.31 -6.20 13.25
C ARG A 137 -11.09 -5.53 12.13
N SER A 138 -11.48 -4.26 12.30
CA SER A 138 -12.25 -3.52 11.28
C SER A 138 -11.49 -3.40 9.96
N ASN A 139 -10.16 -3.32 9.99
CA ASN A 139 -9.34 -3.30 8.78
C ASN A 139 -9.42 -4.62 8.01
N LEU A 140 -9.45 -5.77 8.71
CA LEU A 140 -9.62 -7.08 8.08
C LEU A 140 -11.06 -7.30 7.58
N GLU A 141 -12.05 -6.77 8.29
CA GLU A 141 -13.45 -6.77 7.83
C GLU A 141 -13.62 -5.91 6.57
N LEU A 142 -12.96 -4.75 6.51
CA LEU A 142 -12.89 -3.92 5.31
C LEU A 142 -12.23 -4.68 4.15
N ARG A 143 -11.07 -5.31 4.39
CA ARG A 143 -10.38 -6.14 3.40
C ARG A 143 -11.30 -7.24 2.85
N HIS A 144 -11.99 -7.96 3.72
CA HIS A 144 -12.96 -8.97 3.33
C HIS A 144 -14.07 -8.39 2.45
N ARG A 145 -14.69 -7.28 2.89
CA ARG A 145 -15.77 -6.62 2.14
C ARG A 145 -15.28 -6.17 0.75
N MET A 146 -14.11 -5.53 0.67
CA MET A 146 -13.52 -5.13 -0.61
C MET A 146 -13.31 -6.32 -1.53
N THR A 147 -12.75 -7.42 -1.03
CA THR A 147 -12.53 -8.62 -1.83
C THR A 147 -13.81 -9.18 -2.41
N ILE A 148 -14.89 -9.22 -1.62
CA ILE A 148 -16.21 -9.66 -2.12
C ILE A 148 -16.76 -8.71 -3.18
N LEU A 149 -16.67 -7.40 -2.98
CA LEU A 149 -17.13 -6.41 -3.95
C LEU A 149 -16.37 -6.52 -5.27
N ILE A 150 -15.05 -6.71 -5.22
CA ILE A 150 -14.19 -6.89 -6.40
C ILE A 150 -14.60 -8.14 -7.17
N ARG A 151 -14.77 -9.28 -6.48
CA ARG A 151 -15.22 -10.53 -7.12
C ARG A 151 -16.57 -10.36 -7.80
N ASN A 152 -17.54 -9.75 -7.13
CA ASN A 152 -18.87 -9.51 -7.70
C ASN A 152 -18.80 -8.57 -8.92
N PHE A 153 -17.96 -7.53 -8.86
CA PHE A 153 -17.77 -6.60 -9.98
C PHE A 153 -17.18 -7.32 -11.21
N LEU A 154 -16.13 -8.09 -11.01
CA LEU A 154 -15.45 -8.80 -12.10
C LEU A 154 -16.30 -9.96 -12.67
N ASP A 155 -16.99 -10.70 -11.81
CA ASP A 155 -17.93 -11.76 -12.22
C ASP A 155 -19.06 -11.20 -13.12
N ASN A 156 -19.62 -10.05 -12.75
CA ASN A 156 -20.65 -9.37 -13.55
C ASN A 156 -20.13 -8.92 -14.95
N LEU A 157 -18.83 -8.82 -15.14
CA LEU A 157 -18.17 -8.53 -16.41
C LEU A 157 -17.64 -9.79 -17.10
N ASN A 158 -18.06 -10.98 -16.66
CA ASN A 158 -17.66 -12.30 -17.17
C ASN A 158 -16.16 -12.60 -17.03
N PHE A 159 -15.49 -12.05 -16.01
CA PHE A 159 -14.17 -12.54 -15.65
C PHE A 159 -14.28 -13.87 -14.92
N ILE A 160 -13.37 -14.77 -15.20
CA ILE A 160 -13.26 -16.08 -14.56
C ILE A 160 -12.11 -16.04 -13.55
N GLU A 161 -12.41 -16.36 -12.28
CA GLU A 161 -11.36 -16.52 -11.26
C GLU A 161 -10.66 -17.86 -11.45
N VAL A 162 -9.36 -17.83 -11.79
CA VAL A 162 -8.54 -19.03 -11.99
C VAL A 162 -7.32 -18.99 -11.08
N GLU A 163 -7.16 -20.02 -10.26
CA GLU A 163 -5.96 -20.18 -9.42
C GLU A 163 -4.79 -20.68 -10.26
N THR A 164 -3.64 -20.05 -10.09
CA THR A 164 -2.38 -20.46 -10.69
C THR A 164 -1.48 -21.11 -9.63
N PRO A 165 -0.55 -22.00 -10.00
CA PRO A 165 0.34 -22.66 -9.04
C PRO A 165 1.25 -21.67 -8.33
N ILE A 166 1.54 -21.97 -7.06
CA ILE A 166 2.52 -21.26 -6.22
C ILE A 166 3.92 -21.87 -6.35
N LEU A 167 4.03 -23.16 -6.64
CA LEU A 167 5.32 -23.80 -6.92
C LEU A 167 5.58 -23.76 -8.42
N ILE A 168 6.39 -22.80 -8.87
CA ILE A 168 6.71 -22.60 -10.29
C ILE A 168 8.22 -22.66 -10.54
N GLY A 169 8.65 -22.51 -11.78
CA GLY A 169 10.03 -22.24 -12.12
C GLY A 169 10.38 -20.76 -11.83
N SER A 170 11.66 -20.47 -11.60
CA SER A 170 12.13 -19.10 -11.47
C SER A 170 11.83 -18.29 -12.74
N THR A 171 11.23 -17.12 -12.57
CA THR A 171 10.96 -16.16 -13.65
C THR A 171 11.50 -14.79 -13.24
N PRO A 172 12.43 -14.19 -13.99
CA PRO A 172 13.01 -12.90 -13.63
C PRO A 172 12.01 -11.77 -13.91
N GLU A 173 11.34 -11.30 -12.84
CA GLU A 173 10.39 -10.17 -12.88
C GLU A 173 10.90 -8.92 -12.12
N GLY A 174 12.22 -8.81 -11.94
CA GLY A 174 12.86 -7.64 -11.32
C GLY A 174 13.22 -7.78 -9.83
N ALA A 175 12.50 -8.60 -9.05
CA ALA A 175 12.86 -8.93 -7.66
C ALA A 175 13.62 -10.26 -7.58
N ARG A 176 14.21 -10.56 -6.41
CA ARG A 176 14.73 -11.90 -6.12
C ARG A 176 13.60 -12.86 -5.75
N ASP A 177 13.76 -14.13 -6.17
CA ASP A 177 12.80 -15.18 -5.86
C ASP A 177 13.05 -15.80 -4.49
N PHE A 178 11.98 -16.16 -3.80
CA PHE A 178 12.04 -17.17 -2.75
C PHE A 178 12.07 -18.56 -3.39
N VAL A 179 13.02 -19.39 -3.03
CA VAL A 179 13.20 -20.73 -3.60
C VAL A 179 12.85 -21.83 -2.61
N VAL A 180 12.25 -22.91 -3.11
CA VAL A 180 11.83 -24.08 -2.33
C VAL A 180 12.48 -25.33 -2.92
N PRO A 181 13.31 -26.06 -2.18
CA PRO A 181 13.98 -27.24 -2.70
C PRO A 181 13.01 -28.39 -2.96
N SER A 182 13.25 -29.15 -4.05
CA SER A 182 12.46 -30.33 -4.41
C SER A 182 13.11 -31.63 -3.88
N ARG A 183 12.43 -32.31 -2.97
CA ARG A 183 12.89 -33.64 -2.49
C ARG A 183 12.87 -34.71 -3.60
N MET A 184 11.90 -34.61 -4.51
CA MET A 184 11.74 -35.59 -5.60
C MET A 184 12.75 -35.38 -6.75
N ASN A 185 13.32 -34.17 -6.85
CA ASN A 185 14.29 -33.82 -7.88
C ASN A 185 15.52 -33.19 -7.20
N PRO A 186 16.47 -33.99 -6.70
CA PRO A 186 17.62 -33.46 -5.98
C PRO A 186 18.40 -32.42 -6.80
N GLY A 187 18.80 -31.33 -6.15
CA GLY A 187 19.49 -30.22 -6.81
C GLY A 187 18.59 -29.27 -7.61
N GLN A 188 17.28 -29.52 -7.68
CA GLN A 188 16.31 -28.63 -8.32
C GLN A 188 15.43 -27.93 -7.29
N PHE A 189 15.00 -26.71 -7.64
CA PHE A 189 14.19 -25.85 -6.77
C PHE A 189 12.96 -25.36 -7.52
N TYR A 190 11.87 -25.24 -6.80
CA TYR A 190 10.76 -24.38 -7.18
C TYR A 190 11.07 -22.94 -6.76
N ALA A 191 10.47 -21.98 -7.43
CA ALA A 191 10.38 -20.60 -6.98
C ALA A 191 8.94 -20.27 -6.57
N LEU A 192 8.78 -19.33 -5.63
CA LEU A 192 7.49 -18.75 -5.32
C LEU A 192 7.21 -17.58 -6.29
N PRO A 193 6.00 -17.43 -6.85
CA PRO A 193 5.71 -16.46 -7.91
C PRO A 193 5.82 -15.02 -7.41
N GLN A 194 6.51 -14.16 -8.15
CA GLN A 194 6.49 -12.72 -7.94
C GLN A 194 5.16 -12.11 -8.38
N SER A 195 4.56 -12.68 -9.40
CA SER A 195 3.20 -12.46 -9.90
C SER A 195 2.79 -13.65 -10.80
N PRO A 196 1.52 -13.82 -11.15
CA PRO A 196 1.09 -14.84 -12.10
C PRO A 196 1.27 -14.41 -13.58
N GLN A 197 2.20 -13.51 -13.89
CA GLN A 197 2.33 -12.84 -15.20
C GLN A 197 2.36 -13.79 -16.39
N THR A 198 3.25 -14.77 -16.40
CA THR A 198 3.37 -15.70 -17.53
C THR A 198 2.17 -16.64 -17.65
N LEU A 199 1.60 -17.04 -16.51
CA LEU A 199 0.48 -17.99 -16.46
C LEU A 199 -0.82 -17.33 -16.92
N LYS A 200 -1.08 -16.07 -16.57
CA LYS A 200 -2.27 -15.36 -17.06
C LYS A 200 -2.22 -15.10 -18.58
N GLN A 201 -1.03 -14.86 -19.14
CA GLN A 201 -0.86 -14.77 -20.60
C GLN A 201 -1.16 -16.10 -21.28
N LEU A 202 -0.75 -17.24 -20.67
CA LEU A 202 -1.12 -18.57 -21.16
C LEU A 202 -2.63 -18.82 -21.10
N LEU A 203 -3.34 -18.27 -20.11
CA LEU A 203 -4.80 -18.35 -20.06
C LEU A 203 -5.46 -17.56 -21.20
N MET A 204 -4.87 -16.44 -21.64
CA MET A 204 -5.35 -15.73 -22.83
C MET A 204 -5.15 -16.57 -24.08
N VAL A 205 -3.98 -17.20 -24.26
CA VAL A 205 -3.75 -18.15 -25.38
C VAL A 205 -4.71 -19.34 -25.29
N ALA A 206 -5.08 -19.78 -24.10
CA ALA A 206 -6.07 -20.84 -23.88
C ALA A 206 -7.53 -20.42 -24.11
N GLY A 207 -7.80 -19.14 -24.44
CA GLY A 207 -9.12 -18.64 -24.80
C GLY A 207 -10.03 -18.30 -23.61
N PHE A 208 -9.47 -17.98 -22.44
CA PHE A 208 -10.27 -17.58 -21.28
C PHE A 208 -10.85 -16.16 -21.40
N ASP A 209 -10.41 -15.35 -22.34
CA ASP A 209 -10.83 -13.97 -22.62
C ASP A 209 -10.68 -12.98 -21.48
N ARG A 210 -11.22 -13.27 -20.29
CA ARG A 210 -11.18 -12.42 -19.11
C ARG A 210 -10.87 -13.25 -17.87
N TYR A 211 -9.71 -13.04 -17.32
CA TYR A 211 -9.20 -13.73 -16.14
C TYR A 211 -9.01 -12.76 -14.98
N PHE A 212 -9.24 -13.23 -13.78
CA PHE A 212 -8.72 -12.60 -12.57
C PHE A 212 -8.33 -13.64 -11.51
N GLN A 213 -7.54 -13.17 -10.54
CA GLN A 213 -7.19 -13.94 -9.35
C GLN A 213 -6.89 -13.01 -8.18
N ILE A 214 -7.33 -13.37 -6.97
CA ILE A 214 -6.82 -12.79 -5.74
C ILE A 214 -5.54 -13.54 -5.38
N ALA A 215 -4.42 -13.13 -5.99
CA ALA A 215 -3.18 -13.88 -6.02
C ALA A 215 -2.26 -13.57 -4.84
N LYS A 216 -1.64 -14.60 -4.26
CA LYS A 216 -0.48 -14.42 -3.37
C LYS A 216 0.78 -14.27 -4.21
N CYS A 217 1.54 -13.22 -3.90
CA CYS A 217 2.79 -12.86 -4.55
C CYS A 217 3.91 -12.78 -3.53
N PHE A 218 5.13 -13.08 -3.97
CA PHE A 218 6.30 -13.20 -3.11
C PHE A 218 7.48 -12.47 -3.75
N ARG A 219 8.15 -11.57 -2.99
CA ARG A 219 9.33 -10.84 -3.46
C ARG A 219 10.34 -10.71 -2.34
N ASP A 220 11.56 -11.15 -2.59
CA ASP A 220 12.67 -11.01 -1.65
C ASP A 220 13.37 -9.66 -1.88
N GLU A 221 12.77 -8.63 -1.33
CA GLU A 221 13.20 -7.22 -1.44
C GLU A 221 13.35 -6.59 -0.06
N ASP A 222 14.01 -5.44 -0.02
CA ASP A 222 14.09 -4.61 1.19
C ASP A 222 12.71 -4.18 1.66
N LEU A 223 12.44 -4.42 2.93
CA LEU A 223 11.15 -4.14 3.53
C LEU A 223 10.99 -2.67 3.90
N ARG A 224 9.79 -2.15 3.65
CA ARG A 224 9.36 -0.80 3.99
C ARG A 224 7.96 -0.84 4.58
N ALA A 225 7.43 0.31 5.00
CA ALA A 225 6.06 0.40 5.54
C ALA A 225 4.97 -0.08 4.55
N ASP A 226 5.24 0.06 3.24
CA ASP A 226 4.37 -0.29 2.12
C ASP A 226 4.80 -1.56 1.37
N ARG A 227 5.77 -2.34 1.90
CA ARG A 227 6.26 -3.58 1.31
C ARG A 227 6.31 -4.72 2.33
N GLN A 228 5.89 -5.90 1.89
CA GLN A 228 5.98 -7.16 2.60
C GLN A 228 6.56 -8.24 1.67
N PRO A 229 7.30 -9.23 2.20
CA PRO A 229 7.90 -10.29 1.36
C PRO A 229 6.83 -11.20 0.74
N GLU A 230 5.66 -11.25 1.34
CA GLU A 230 4.44 -11.85 0.80
C GLU A 230 3.28 -10.86 0.88
N PHE A 231 2.57 -10.68 -0.23
CA PHE A 231 1.48 -9.72 -0.36
C PHE A 231 0.39 -10.28 -1.28
N THR A 232 -0.69 -9.55 -1.43
CA THR A 232 -1.82 -10.00 -2.25
C THR A 232 -2.09 -9.01 -3.38
N GLN A 233 -2.26 -9.54 -4.60
CA GLN A 233 -2.70 -8.77 -5.76
C GLN A 233 -4.11 -9.16 -6.17
N ILE A 234 -4.85 -8.18 -6.72
CA ILE A 234 -5.98 -8.41 -7.61
C ILE A 234 -5.37 -8.41 -8.99
N ASP A 235 -5.12 -9.59 -9.55
CA ASP A 235 -4.47 -9.77 -10.83
C ASP A 235 -5.51 -10.05 -11.91
N CYS A 236 -5.44 -9.31 -13.02
CA CYS A 236 -6.42 -9.39 -14.11
C CYS A 236 -5.73 -9.42 -15.47
N GLU A 237 -6.34 -10.11 -16.45
CA GLU A 237 -5.92 -10.11 -17.83
C GLU A 237 -7.15 -10.20 -18.75
N MET A 238 -7.10 -9.53 -19.91
CA MET A 238 -8.19 -9.44 -20.88
C MET A 238 -7.65 -9.62 -22.30
N SER A 239 -8.36 -10.36 -23.14
CA SER A 239 -8.07 -10.50 -24.56
C SER A 239 -8.90 -9.54 -25.42
N TYR A 240 -8.39 -9.23 -26.63
CA TYR A 240 -9.05 -8.40 -27.63
C TYR A 240 -9.42 -7.00 -27.14
N VAL A 241 -8.50 -6.37 -26.41
CA VAL A 241 -8.66 -5.04 -25.80
C VAL A 241 -7.49 -4.15 -26.17
N ASP A 242 -7.74 -2.85 -26.20
CA ASP A 242 -6.73 -1.80 -26.21
C ASP A 242 -6.55 -1.17 -24.81
N GLN A 243 -5.69 -0.15 -24.72
CA GLN A 243 -5.40 0.52 -23.45
C GLN A 243 -6.65 1.19 -22.86
N GLU A 244 -7.43 1.89 -23.66
CA GLU A 244 -8.62 2.61 -23.18
C GLU A 244 -9.69 1.65 -22.64
N ASP A 245 -9.85 0.47 -23.25
CA ASP A 245 -10.76 -0.57 -22.75
C ASP A 245 -10.37 -1.01 -21.32
N VAL A 246 -9.06 -1.23 -21.09
CA VAL A 246 -8.55 -1.63 -19.77
C VAL A 246 -8.74 -0.51 -18.75
N LEU A 247 -8.33 0.72 -19.12
CA LEU A 247 -8.50 1.87 -18.24
C LEU A 247 -9.96 2.06 -17.83
N GLN A 248 -10.90 1.97 -18.80
CA GLN A 248 -12.33 2.14 -18.54
C GLN A 248 -12.87 1.10 -17.56
N VAL A 249 -12.57 -0.19 -17.76
CA VAL A 249 -13.03 -1.28 -16.86
C VAL A 249 -12.56 -1.04 -15.42
N PHE A 250 -11.30 -0.67 -15.24
CA PHE A 250 -10.74 -0.52 -13.89
C PHE A 250 -11.01 0.85 -13.25
N GLU A 251 -11.31 1.87 -14.05
CA GLU A 251 -11.96 3.10 -13.54
C GLU A 251 -13.35 2.80 -12.97
N ASP A 252 -14.15 2.01 -13.69
CA ASP A 252 -15.48 1.61 -13.23
C ASP A 252 -15.40 0.80 -11.93
N MET A 253 -14.43 -0.11 -11.83
CA MET A 253 -14.16 -0.84 -10.58
C MET A 253 -13.78 0.12 -9.44
N ALA A 254 -12.88 1.06 -9.71
CA ALA A 254 -12.48 2.04 -8.70
C ALA A 254 -13.66 2.90 -8.24
N ARG A 255 -14.46 3.47 -9.16
CA ARG A 255 -15.67 4.22 -8.84
C ARG A 255 -16.65 3.41 -7.98
N TYR A 256 -16.88 2.15 -8.36
CA TYR A 256 -17.73 1.24 -7.60
C TYR A 256 -17.21 1.04 -6.16
N LEU A 257 -15.92 0.74 -6.00
CA LEU A 257 -15.33 0.50 -4.68
C LEU A 257 -15.35 1.76 -3.79
N PHE A 258 -14.98 2.93 -4.33
CA PHE A 258 -14.99 4.18 -3.56
C PHE A 258 -16.40 4.55 -3.10
N LYS A 259 -17.39 4.36 -3.97
CA LYS A 259 -18.81 4.59 -3.63
C LYS A 259 -19.29 3.63 -2.54
N GLU A 260 -19.09 2.32 -2.71
CA GLU A 260 -19.60 1.29 -1.79
C GLU A 260 -18.90 1.27 -0.42
N ILE A 261 -17.62 1.65 -0.38
CA ILE A 261 -16.80 1.59 0.84
C ILE A 261 -16.76 2.94 1.56
N ARG A 262 -16.54 4.02 0.81
CA ARG A 262 -16.32 5.36 1.38
C ARG A 262 -17.47 6.34 1.16
N GLY A 263 -18.45 5.98 0.33
CA GLY A 263 -19.51 6.92 -0.09
C GLY A 263 -18.99 8.08 -0.93
N VAL A 264 -17.83 7.93 -1.58
CA VAL A 264 -17.17 8.95 -2.39
C VAL A 264 -17.43 8.69 -3.86
N GLU A 265 -17.93 9.71 -4.56
CA GLU A 265 -18.09 9.68 -6.01
C GLU A 265 -16.81 10.19 -6.68
N LEU A 266 -16.12 9.31 -7.41
CA LEU A 266 -15.01 9.71 -8.26
C LEU A 266 -15.52 10.33 -9.58
N PRO A 267 -14.72 11.14 -10.29
CA PRO A 267 -15.07 11.66 -11.60
C PRO A 267 -15.47 10.58 -12.60
N ALA A 268 -16.32 10.89 -13.58
CA ALA A 268 -16.77 9.97 -14.61
C ALA A 268 -15.62 9.49 -15.51
N LYS A 269 -14.62 10.33 -15.74
CA LYS A 269 -13.35 10.00 -16.37
C LYS A 269 -12.22 10.54 -15.50
N LEU A 270 -11.22 9.71 -15.21
CA LEU A 270 -10.03 10.12 -14.48
C LEU A 270 -9.04 10.82 -15.40
N GLU A 271 -8.21 11.69 -14.82
CA GLU A 271 -7.12 12.32 -15.55
C GLU A 271 -6.11 11.26 -16.00
N GLN A 272 -5.68 11.35 -17.24
CA GLN A 272 -4.51 10.62 -17.76
C GLN A 272 -3.35 11.60 -17.87
N MET A 273 -2.25 11.31 -17.20
CA MET A 273 -1.03 12.11 -17.22
C MET A 273 0.11 11.27 -17.77
N THR A 274 0.89 11.80 -18.69
CA THR A 274 2.07 11.09 -19.18
C THR A 274 3.13 10.98 -18.06
N TRP A 275 3.93 9.92 -18.09
CA TRP A 275 5.07 9.77 -17.17
C TRP A 275 6.00 10.99 -17.24
N HIS A 276 6.24 11.52 -18.45
CA HIS A 276 7.07 12.70 -18.64
C HIS A 276 6.52 13.93 -17.91
N ASP A 277 5.21 14.18 -18.03
CA ASP A 277 4.56 15.31 -17.35
C ASP A 277 4.53 15.11 -15.83
N ALA A 278 4.31 13.90 -15.35
CA ALA A 278 4.35 13.56 -13.93
C ALA A 278 5.75 13.84 -13.34
N MET A 279 6.80 13.40 -14.03
CA MET A 279 8.18 13.65 -13.63
C MET A 279 8.55 15.13 -13.73
N LYS A 280 8.08 15.84 -14.75
CA LYS A 280 8.35 17.28 -14.94
C LYS A 280 7.66 18.12 -13.89
N ARG A 281 6.38 17.86 -13.60
CA ARG A 281 5.53 18.69 -12.71
C ARG A 281 5.68 18.31 -11.23
N TYR A 282 5.93 17.04 -10.93
CA TYR A 282 5.89 16.51 -9.57
C TYR A 282 7.11 15.70 -9.15
N GLY A 283 7.98 15.32 -10.09
CA GLY A 283 9.18 14.51 -9.83
C GLY A 283 8.88 13.09 -9.35
N SER A 284 7.74 12.55 -9.74
CA SER A 284 7.28 11.22 -9.35
C SER A 284 6.33 10.65 -10.39
N ASP A 285 6.47 9.35 -10.67
CA ASP A 285 5.54 8.53 -11.44
C ASP A 285 4.21 8.23 -10.73
N LYS A 286 4.09 8.65 -9.48
CA LYS A 286 2.89 8.53 -8.63
C LYS A 286 2.64 9.82 -7.87
N PRO A 287 2.26 10.90 -8.57
CA PRO A 287 2.12 12.22 -7.96
C PRO A 287 0.92 12.28 -7.00
N ASP A 288 1.09 12.99 -5.89
CA ASP A 288 -0.03 13.37 -5.03
C ASP A 288 -0.64 14.69 -5.55
N VAL A 289 -1.76 14.57 -6.24
CA VAL A 289 -2.44 15.71 -6.88
C VAL A 289 -3.55 16.31 -6.03
N ARG A 290 -3.61 16.01 -4.72
CA ARG A 290 -4.56 16.66 -3.80
C ARG A 290 -4.29 18.14 -3.58
N PHE A 291 -3.09 18.60 -3.87
CA PHE A 291 -2.65 19.98 -3.69
C PHE A 291 -1.71 20.41 -4.82
N GLY A 292 -1.58 21.71 -5.02
CA GLY A 292 -0.69 22.31 -6.00
C GLY A 292 0.79 22.20 -5.67
N MET A 293 1.53 23.30 -5.72
CA MET A 293 2.99 23.37 -5.59
C MET A 293 3.71 22.56 -6.67
N GLU A 294 3.24 22.66 -7.93
CA GLU A 294 3.94 22.08 -9.07
C GLU A 294 5.31 22.71 -9.25
N PHE A 295 6.22 21.96 -9.85
CA PHE A 295 7.58 22.44 -10.06
C PHE A 295 7.61 23.52 -11.14
N VAL A 296 8.44 24.52 -10.88
CA VAL A 296 8.80 25.55 -11.86
C VAL A 296 10.31 25.45 -12.12
N GLU A 297 10.68 25.28 -13.38
CA GLU A 297 12.09 25.28 -13.79
C GLU A 297 12.61 26.71 -13.81
N LEU A 298 13.79 26.92 -13.22
CA LEU A 298 14.41 28.24 -13.00
C LEU A 298 15.82 28.33 -13.62
N MET A 299 16.12 27.47 -14.60
CA MET A 299 17.42 27.49 -15.28
C MET A 299 17.69 28.84 -15.92
N ASP A 300 16.77 29.37 -16.70
CA ASP A 300 16.91 30.63 -17.45
C ASP A 300 16.96 31.86 -16.54
N ASP A 301 16.42 31.77 -15.33
CA ASP A 301 16.39 32.89 -14.40
C ASP A 301 17.61 32.95 -13.47
N LEU A 302 18.23 31.80 -13.18
CA LEU A 302 19.23 31.70 -12.12
C LEU A 302 20.61 31.23 -12.58
N LYS A 303 20.70 30.36 -13.60
CA LYS A 303 22.00 29.85 -14.07
C LYS A 303 22.76 30.93 -14.89
N GLY A 304 23.99 31.22 -14.49
CA GLY A 304 24.82 32.21 -15.19
C GLY A 304 24.44 33.67 -14.98
N THR A 305 23.42 33.95 -14.12
CA THR A 305 22.95 35.31 -13.85
C THR A 305 23.65 36.00 -12.68
N SER A 306 24.44 35.25 -11.91
CA SER A 306 25.20 35.75 -10.76
C SER A 306 26.50 34.95 -10.53
N GLU A 307 27.31 35.34 -9.54
CA GLU A 307 28.51 34.60 -9.12
C GLU A 307 28.20 33.40 -8.20
N PHE A 308 26.97 32.98 -8.05
CA PHE A 308 26.60 31.86 -7.20
C PHE A 308 26.92 30.53 -7.88
N SER A 309 28.08 29.96 -7.55
CA SER A 309 28.65 28.77 -8.20
C SER A 309 27.70 27.56 -8.17
N VAL A 310 26.93 27.39 -7.09
CA VAL A 310 25.99 26.26 -6.93
C VAL A 310 24.96 26.21 -8.06
N PHE A 311 24.48 27.37 -8.51
CA PHE A 311 23.53 27.42 -9.64
C PHE A 311 24.26 27.37 -10.98
N ASN A 312 25.44 27.94 -11.08
CA ASN A 312 26.21 27.98 -12.33
C ASN A 312 26.70 26.58 -12.74
N GLU A 313 27.01 25.72 -11.77
CA GLU A 313 27.45 24.33 -11.99
C GLU A 313 26.26 23.34 -12.14
N ALA A 314 25.05 23.75 -11.83
CA ALA A 314 23.88 22.87 -11.87
C ALA A 314 23.43 22.58 -13.31
N ASN A 315 22.96 21.35 -13.55
CA ASN A 315 22.28 20.96 -14.79
C ASN A 315 20.75 21.02 -14.66
N TYR A 316 20.24 21.25 -13.45
CA TYR A 316 18.84 21.50 -13.18
C TYR A 316 18.69 22.41 -11.96
N ILE A 317 17.82 23.41 -12.09
CA ILE A 317 17.38 24.29 -11.00
C ILE A 317 15.86 24.32 -11.05
N GLY A 318 15.21 23.89 -9.99
CA GLY A 318 13.74 23.87 -9.90
C GLY A 318 13.27 24.33 -8.54
N GLY A 319 12.07 24.89 -8.51
CA GLY A 319 11.46 25.39 -7.29
C GLY A 319 9.98 25.04 -7.17
N ILE A 320 9.47 25.21 -5.95
CA ILE A 320 8.04 25.18 -5.61
C ILE A 320 7.63 26.46 -4.92
N VAL A 321 6.40 26.89 -5.18
CA VAL A 321 5.79 28.02 -4.47
C VAL A 321 4.95 27.50 -3.32
N VAL A 322 5.27 27.93 -2.10
CA VAL A 322 4.54 27.57 -0.89
C VAL A 322 3.69 28.78 -0.47
N PRO A 323 2.35 28.73 -0.65
CA PRO A 323 1.49 29.87 -0.40
C PRO A 323 1.48 30.31 1.06
N ASN A 324 1.47 31.64 1.29
CA ASN A 324 1.32 32.27 2.60
C ASN A 324 2.37 31.80 3.65
N CYS A 325 3.60 31.51 3.24
CA CYS A 325 4.67 31.01 4.11
C CYS A 325 5.91 31.94 4.14
N ALA A 326 5.81 33.18 3.69
CA ALA A 326 6.90 34.15 3.77
C ALA A 326 7.32 34.47 5.22
N ASP A 327 6.44 34.26 6.19
CA ASP A 327 6.66 34.47 7.62
C ASP A 327 7.46 33.34 8.31
N TYR A 328 7.78 32.24 7.60
CA TYR A 328 8.57 31.14 8.15
C TYR A 328 9.81 31.66 8.86
N SER A 329 9.95 31.27 10.12
CA SER A 329 11.10 31.63 10.94
C SER A 329 12.39 30.98 10.44
N ARG A 330 13.52 31.54 10.83
CA ARG A 330 14.85 30.95 10.51
C ARG A 330 14.96 29.50 11.00
N LYS A 331 14.32 29.17 12.12
CA LYS A 331 14.29 27.79 12.67
C LYS A 331 13.57 26.85 11.70
N GLN A 332 12.37 27.21 11.23
CA GLN A 332 11.58 26.40 10.28
C GLN A 332 12.32 26.20 8.95
N LEU A 333 13.01 27.23 8.45
CA LEU A 333 13.81 27.15 7.21
C LEU A 333 15.05 26.27 7.40
N ASN A 334 15.70 26.32 8.57
CA ASN A 334 16.79 25.43 8.90
C ASN A 334 16.31 23.96 8.97
N GLU A 335 15.17 23.71 9.60
CA GLU A 335 14.56 22.36 9.65
C GLU A 335 14.27 21.80 8.24
N LEU A 336 13.83 22.64 7.30
CA LEU A 336 13.65 22.23 5.90
C LEU A 336 14.99 21.95 5.22
N THR A 337 16.00 22.76 5.51
CA THR A 337 17.35 22.55 4.99
C THR A 337 17.95 21.23 5.51
N ASP A 338 17.75 20.94 6.78
CA ASP A 338 18.18 19.67 7.38
C ASP A 338 17.40 18.49 6.81
N PHE A 339 16.10 18.66 6.55
CA PHE A 339 15.25 17.64 5.93
C PHE A 339 15.79 17.26 4.54
N VAL A 340 16.05 18.23 3.66
CA VAL A 340 16.51 17.92 2.29
C VAL A 340 17.91 17.32 2.25
N LYS A 341 18.74 17.56 3.28
CA LYS A 341 20.08 16.99 3.42
C LYS A 341 20.10 15.57 3.96
N ARG A 342 19.00 15.06 4.48
CA ARG A 342 18.93 13.67 4.98
C ARG A 342 19.32 12.69 3.85
N PRO A 343 20.00 11.56 4.18
CA PRO A 343 20.44 10.59 3.17
C PRO A 343 19.29 10.09 2.26
N GLN A 344 18.09 10.01 2.79
CA GLN A 344 16.89 9.58 2.07
C GLN A 344 16.44 10.57 1.00
N VAL A 345 16.73 11.86 1.15
CA VAL A 345 16.47 12.91 0.15
C VAL A 345 17.72 13.23 -0.65
N GLY A 346 18.86 13.45 0.03
CA GLY A 346 20.18 13.54 -0.55
C GLY A 346 20.46 14.84 -1.33
N ALA A 347 19.74 15.94 -1.05
CA ALA A 347 20.06 17.24 -1.64
C ALA A 347 21.25 17.90 -0.93
N LYS A 348 22.06 18.66 -1.67
CA LYS A 348 23.25 19.35 -1.13
C LYS A 348 22.89 20.54 -0.23
N GLY A 349 21.73 21.17 -0.46
CA GLY A 349 21.25 22.34 0.28
C GLY A 349 19.87 22.78 -0.19
N LEU A 350 19.37 23.85 0.41
CA LEU A 350 18.09 24.49 0.08
C LEU A 350 18.30 25.99 -0.06
N VAL A 351 17.87 26.54 -1.18
CA VAL A 351 17.75 27.99 -1.35
C VAL A 351 16.27 28.38 -1.18
N TYR A 352 16.02 29.48 -0.51
CA TYR A 352 14.69 30.02 -0.37
C TYR A 352 14.62 31.50 -0.72
N ILE A 353 13.45 31.94 -1.22
CA ILE A 353 13.11 33.34 -1.44
C ILE A 353 11.77 33.58 -0.78
N LYS A 354 11.70 34.59 0.07
CA LYS A 354 10.47 35.08 0.71
C LYS A 354 10.03 36.35 0.01
N TYR A 355 8.76 36.45 -0.30
CA TYR A 355 8.14 37.70 -0.78
C TYR A 355 7.22 38.18 0.33
N ASP A 356 7.60 39.28 1.00
CA ASP A 356 6.79 39.83 2.07
C ASP A 356 5.46 40.45 1.54
N GLU A 357 4.63 40.97 2.43
CA GLU A 357 3.35 41.57 2.07
C GLU A 357 3.47 42.79 1.14
N ASN A 358 4.63 43.46 1.15
CA ASN A 358 4.91 44.60 0.26
C ASN A 358 5.54 44.14 -1.07
N GLY A 359 5.86 42.87 -1.21
CA GLY A 359 6.52 42.26 -2.38
C GLY A 359 8.04 42.39 -2.38
N GLU A 360 8.65 42.84 -1.28
CA GLU A 360 10.10 42.84 -1.12
C GLU A 360 10.64 41.40 -0.98
N ALA A 361 11.65 41.08 -1.77
CA ALA A 361 12.25 39.74 -1.77
C ALA A 361 13.39 39.65 -0.75
N LYS A 362 13.39 38.54 0.06
CA LYS A 362 14.51 38.14 0.94
C LYS A 362 14.91 36.72 0.67
N SER A 363 16.19 36.48 0.42
CA SER A 363 16.70 35.16 0.07
C SER A 363 17.81 34.71 1.03
N SER A 364 18.00 33.40 1.11
CA SER A 364 19.21 32.81 1.76
C SER A 364 20.52 33.17 1.01
N VAL A 365 20.41 33.68 -0.20
CA VAL A 365 21.54 34.01 -1.10
C VAL A 365 21.52 35.47 -1.58
N ASP A 366 20.93 36.38 -0.80
CA ASP A 366 20.76 37.81 -1.11
C ASP A 366 22.06 38.46 -1.64
N LYS A 367 23.21 38.06 -1.11
CA LYS A 367 24.52 38.64 -1.51
C LYS A 367 24.90 38.34 -2.96
N PHE A 368 24.25 37.41 -3.61
CA PHE A 368 24.55 37.00 -4.98
C PHE A 368 23.55 37.48 -6.02
N PHE A 369 22.36 37.93 -5.58
CA PHE A 369 21.24 38.27 -6.46
C PHE A 369 20.70 39.68 -6.15
N THR A 370 20.40 40.42 -7.19
CA THR A 370 19.73 41.72 -7.07
C THR A 370 18.23 41.55 -6.84
N GLN A 371 17.56 42.60 -6.33
CA GLN A 371 16.12 42.56 -6.16
C GLN A 371 15.38 42.36 -7.51
N GLU A 372 15.92 42.88 -8.59
CA GLU A 372 15.36 42.72 -9.95
C GLU A 372 15.40 41.25 -10.39
N GLN A 373 16.52 40.56 -10.15
CA GLN A 373 16.64 39.13 -10.44
C GLN A 373 15.68 38.30 -9.60
N LEU A 374 15.56 38.58 -8.30
CA LEU A 374 14.60 37.89 -7.42
C LEU A 374 13.16 38.19 -7.80
N GLN A 375 12.85 39.41 -8.30
CA GLN A 375 11.55 39.73 -8.81
C GLN A 375 11.20 38.98 -10.11
N LYS A 376 12.20 38.73 -10.99
CA LYS A 376 12.01 37.88 -12.17
C LYS A 376 11.64 36.46 -11.79
N VAL A 377 12.30 35.88 -10.76
CA VAL A 377 11.92 34.56 -10.22
C VAL A 377 10.46 34.56 -9.74
N LYS A 378 9.99 35.64 -9.10
CA LYS A 378 8.59 35.78 -8.69
C LYS A 378 7.62 35.72 -9.88
N GLU A 379 7.95 36.41 -10.96
CA GLU A 379 7.15 36.41 -12.19
C GLU A 379 7.10 35.02 -12.83
N THR A 380 8.25 34.36 -12.99
CA THR A 380 8.36 33.02 -13.57
C THR A 380 7.61 31.97 -12.72
N THR A 381 7.71 32.05 -11.40
CA THR A 381 7.06 31.11 -10.49
C THR A 381 5.57 31.42 -10.26
N GLY A 382 5.13 32.63 -10.59
CA GLY A 382 3.78 33.10 -10.26
C GLY A 382 3.55 33.31 -8.75
N ALA A 383 4.63 33.40 -7.96
CA ALA A 383 4.55 33.65 -6.53
C ALA A 383 3.90 35.01 -6.22
N LYS A 384 3.12 35.07 -5.16
CA LYS A 384 2.42 36.26 -4.69
C LYS A 384 3.13 36.86 -3.48
N ASN A 385 2.72 38.05 -3.10
CA ASN A 385 3.12 38.61 -1.81
C ASN A 385 2.63 37.68 -0.68
N GLY A 386 3.47 37.44 0.29
CA GLY A 386 3.22 36.47 1.36
C GLY A 386 3.72 35.04 1.07
N ASP A 387 4.18 34.73 -0.14
CA ASP A 387 4.61 33.39 -0.53
C ASP A 387 6.10 33.15 -0.25
N LEU A 388 6.43 31.86 -0.09
CA LEU A 388 7.77 31.33 0.05
C LEU A 388 8.10 30.46 -1.17
N VAL A 389 9.19 30.77 -1.87
CA VAL A 389 9.75 29.91 -2.94
C VAL A 389 10.88 29.08 -2.38
N LEU A 390 10.83 27.78 -2.56
CA LEU A 390 11.86 26.82 -2.16
C LEU A 390 12.52 26.23 -3.41
N ILE A 391 13.85 26.28 -3.49
CA ILE A 391 14.62 25.94 -4.70
C ILE A 391 15.67 24.87 -4.37
N LEU A 392 15.73 23.83 -5.20
CA LEU A 392 16.79 22.84 -5.23
C LEU A 392 17.51 22.89 -6.57
N SER A 393 18.79 22.52 -6.56
CA SER A 393 19.63 22.44 -7.76
C SER A 393 20.54 21.22 -7.69
N GLY A 394 20.89 20.67 -8.84
CA GLY A 394 21.78 19.51 -8.93
C GLY A 394 22.27 19.22 -10.35
N ASP A 395 23.14 18.25 -10.43
CA ASP A 395 23.86 17.81 -11.66
C ASP A 395 23.02 16.86 -12.52
N ASN A 396 21.98 16.24 -11.94
CA ASN A 396 21.06 15.35 -12.63
C ASN A 396 19.61 15.83 -12.41
N ALA A 397 18.93 16.13 -13.50
CA ALA A 397 17.58 16.69 -13.48
C ALA A 397 16.57 15.75 -12.79
N ASN A 398 16.54 14.48 -13.15
CA ASN A 398 15.57 13.53 -12.57
C ASN A 398 15.81 13.32 -11.08
N LYS A 399 17.07 13.15 -10.66
CA LYS A 399 17.43 13.05 -9.25
C LYS A 399 17.00 14.29 -8.45
N THR A 400 17.23 15.48 -9.01
CA THR A 400 16.85 16.74 -8.34
C THR A 400 15.32 16.91 -8.28
N ARG A 401 14.58 16.49 -9.31
CA ARG A 401 13.11 16.46 -9.29
C ARG A 401 12.57 15.52 -8.21
N VAL A 402 13.15 14.34 -8.02
CA VAL A 402 12.77 13.41 -6.94
C VAL A 402 13.04 14.02 -5.56
N GLN A 403 14.16 14.73 -5.39
CA GLN A 403 14.46 15.46 -4.15
C GLN A 403 13.44 16.58 -3.90
N LEU A 404 13.09 17.33 -4.95
CA LEU A 404 12.09 18.39 -4.89
C LEU A 404 10.68 17.84 -4.61
N CYS A 405 10.35 16.64 -5.13
CA CYS A 405 9.13 15.92 -4.78
C CYS A 405 9.06 15.62 -3.26
N SER A 406 10.15 15.14 -2.69
CA SER A 406 10.23 14.89 -1.24
C SER A 406 9.97 16.16 -0.42
N LEU A 407 10.55 17.30 -0.85
CA LEU A 407 10.31 18.60 -0.22
C LEU A 407 8.85 19.06 -0.39
N ARG A 408 8.26 18.89 -1.57
CA ARG A 408 6.86 19.20 -1.85
C ARG A 408 5.92 18.42 -0.93
N LEU A 409 6.15 17.12 -0.78
CA LEU A 409 5.35 16.25 0.10
C LEU A 409 5.49 16.64 1.57
N GLU A 410 6.70 17.00 2.01
CA GLU A 410 6.94 17.51 3.37
C GLU A 410 6.17 18.81 3.61
N MET A 411 6.17 19.74 2.65
CA MET A 411 5.38 20.95 2.77
C MET A 411 3.87 20.66 2.78
N GLY A 412 3.41 19.70 1.96
CA GLY A 412 2.02 19.25 1.97
C GLY A 412 1.60 18.69 3.33
N ASN A 413 2.50 17.95 4.02
CA ASN A 413 2.27 17.46 5.38
C ASN A 413 2.21 18.59 6.40
N ARG A 414 3.20 19.51 6.39
CA ARG A 414 3.25 20.64 7.34
C ARG A 414 2.04 21.56 7.25
N LEU A 415 1.51 21.71 6.06
CA LEU A 415 0.34 22.55 5.78
C LEU A 415 -1.00 21.80 5.89
N GLY A 416 -1.00 20.51 6.21
CA GLY A 416 -2.22 19.72 6.34
C GLY A 416 -2.97 19.50 5.02
N LEU A 417 -2.28 19.60 3.87
CA LEU A 417 -2.89 19.50 2.53
C LEU A 417 -3.11 18.06 2.07
N ARG A 418 -2.56 17.08 2.80
CA ARG A 418 -2.66 15.65 2.50
C ARG A 418 -3.74 14.97 3.33
N ASP A 419 -4.98 15.50 3.29
CA ASP A 419 -6.11 14.91 4.00
C ASP A 419 -6.39 13.50 3.48
N LYS A 420 -6.43 12.53 4.40
CA LYS A 420 -6.68 11.11 4.12
C LYS A 420 -8.13 10.80 3.73
N ASN A 421 -9.05 11.74 3.93
CA ASN A 421 -10.45 11.62 3.51
C ASN A 421 -10.73 12.21 2.13
N VAL A 422 -9.75 12.87 1.52
CA VAL A 422 -9.81 13.38 0.15
C VAL A 422 -9.08 12.40 -0.76
N PHE A 423 -9.78 11.93 -1.80
CA PHE A 423 -9.23 10.98 -2.76
C PHE A 423 -9.11 11.62 -4.13
N LYS A 424 -7.90 11.60 -4.67
CA LYS A 424 -7.58 12.03 -6.03
C LYS A 424 -6.90 10.88 -6.75
N CYS A 425 -7.60 10.31 -7.71
CA CYS A 425 -7.11 9.22 -8.54
C CYS A 425 -6.81 9.72 -9.94
N LEU A 426 -5.77 9.16 -10.56
CA LEU A 426 -5.38 9.43 -11.95
C LEU A 426 -4.67 8.20 -12.53
N TRP A 427 -4.52 8.19 -13.85
CA TRP A 427 -3.66 7.27 -14.56
C TRP A 427 -2.35 7.94 -14.94
N ILE A 428 -1.25 7.25 -14.76
CA ILE A 428 0.03 7.59 -15.40
C ILE A 428 0.20 6.65 -16.58
N VAL A 429 0.51 7.23 -17.73
CA VAL A 429 0.64 6.52 -19.02
C VAL A 429 1.94 6.90 -19.73
N ASP A 430 2.23 6.27 -20.87
CA ASP A 430 3.41 6.58 -21.69
C ASP A 430 4.73 6.52 -20.90
N PHE A 431 4.90 5.45 -20.12
CA PHE A 431 6.15 5.19 -19.43
C PHE A 431 7.31 4.98 -20.43
N PRO A 432 8.57 5.26 -20.05
CA PRO A 432 9.70 4.75 -20.81
C PRO A 432 9.66 3.21 -20.84
N LEU A 433 9.93 2.62 -22.00
CA LEU A 433 9.94 1.16 -22.15
C LEU A 433 11.13 0.53 -21.43
N PHE A 434 12.26 1.25 -21.44
CA PHE A 434 13.51 0.82 -20.85
C PHE A 434 14.07 1.87 -19.90
N GLU A 435 14.84 1.39 -18.92
CA GLU A 435 15.68 2.22 -18.06
C GLU A 435 17.12 1.66 -18.03
N TRP A 436 18.09 2.53 -17.83
CA TRP A 436 19.48 2.12 -17.70
C TRP A 436 19.77 1.67 -16.27
N SER A 437 20.31 0.47 -16.11
CA SER A 437 20.79 -0.04 -14.82
C SER A 437 22.30 0.20 -14.69
N ASP A 438 22.68 1.04 -13.74
CA ASP A 438 24.10 1.25 -13.41
C ASP A 438 24.74 0.00 -12.78
N GLU A 439 23.96 -0.83 -12.10
CA GLU A 439 24.42 -2.08 -11.48
C GLU A 439 24.69 -3.16 -12.54
N GLU A 440 23.73 -3.35 -13.46
CA GLU A 440 23.81 -4.36 -14.51
C GLU A 440 24.54 -3.87 -15.77
N GLN A 441 24.83 -2.54 -15.88
CA GLN A 441 25.47 -1.88 -17.03
C GLN A 441 24.76 -2.19 -18.36
N ARG A 442 23.42 -2.25 -18.35
CA ARG A 442 22.56 -2.52 -19.51
C ARG A 442 21.19 -1.90 -19.37
N LEU A 443 20.44 -1.89 -20.45
CA LEU A 443 19.01 -1.56 -20.42
C LEU A 443 18.21 -2.66 -19.73
N MET A 444 17.28 -2.24 -18.89
CA MET A 444 16.30 -3.08 -18.23
C MET A 444 14.91 -2.65 -18.66
N ALA A 445 13.95 -3.58 -18.70
CA ALA A 445 12.56 -3.21 -18.91
C ALA A 445 12.03 -2.47 -17.68
N THR A 446 11.40 -1.32 -17.88
CA THR A 446 10.82 -0.53 -16.78
C THR A 446 9.73 -1.29 -16.03
N HIS A 447 8.92 -2.10 -16.72
CA HIS A 447 7.89 -2.95 -16.13
C HIS A 447 8.29 -4.43 -16.23
N HIS A 448 8.16 -5.03 -17.40
CA HIS A 448 8.57 -6.41 -17.69
C HIS A 448 8.82 -6.60 -19.19
N PRO A 449 9.56 -7.65 -19.61
CA PRO A 449 9.97 -7.82 -21.01
C PRO A 449 8.83 -8.08 -21.99
N PHE A 450 7.62 -8.34 -21.53
CA PHE A 450 6.43 -8.59 -22.37
C PHE A 450 5.59 -7.33 -22.60
N THR A 451 6.03 -6.17 -22.13
CA THR A 451 5.33 -4.89 -22.32
C THR A 451 5.44 -4.43 -23.77
N MET A 452 4.30 -4.11 -24.38
CA MET A 452 4.22 -3.62 -25.76
C MET A 452 4.85 -2.22 -25.86
N PRO A 453 5.84 -2.02 -26.77
CA PRO A 453 6.28 -0.67 -27.13
C PRO A 453 5.14 0.10 -27.81
N ASN A 454 5.14 1.42 -27.64
CA ASN A 454 4.21 2.27 -28.39
C ASN A 454 4.45 2.09 -29.88
N PRO A 455 3.42 1.77 -30.70
CA PRO A 455 3.57 1.54 -32.14
C PRO A 455 4.22 2.72 -32.89
N ASP A 456 3.99 3.95 -32.45
CA ASP A 456 4.58 5.15 -33.06
C ASP A 456 6.11 5.22 -32.89
N ASP A 457 6.65 4.55 -31.87
CA ASP A 457 8.05 4.58 -31.49
C ASP A 457 8.83 3.32 -31.94
N LEU A 458 8.19 2.36 -32.60
CA LEU A 458 8.84 1.09 -33.03
C LEU A 458 10.06 1.29 -33.91
N HIS A 459 10.11 2.39 -34.66
CA HIS A 459 11.25 2.74 -35.51
C HIS A 459 12.50 3.16 -34.71
N LEU A 460 12.34 3.50 -33.40
CA LEU A 460 13.42 3.88 -32.51
C LEU A 460 14.04 2.69 -31.78
N LEU A 461 13.38 1.52 -31.80
CA LEU A 461 13.71 0.38 -30.94
C LEU A 461 15.17 -0.10 -31.08
N ASP A 462 15.73 -0.03 -32.26
CA ASP A 462 17.09 -0.52 -32.55
C ASP A 462 18.17 0.57 -32.37
N GLU A 463 17.86 1.86 -32.65
CA GLU A 463 18.84 2.93 -32.66
C GLU A 463 18.79 3.82 -31.39
N HIS A 464 17.58 4.01 -30.84
CA HIS A 464 17.30 4.87 -29.69
C HIS A 464 16.32 4.22 -28.71
N PRO A 465 16.61 3.03 -28.19
CA PRO A 465 15.68 2.31 -27.29
C PRO A 465 15.30 3.10 -26.04
N GLU A 466 16.19 3.99 -25.56
CA GLU A 466 15.95 4.86 -24.40
C GLU A 466 14.83 5.90 -24.63
N GLN A 467 14.40 6.11 -25.87
CA GLN A 467 13.32 7.05 -26.22
C GLN A 467 11.99 6.37 -26.49
N VAL A 468 11.96 5.04 -26.53
CA VAL A 468 10.75 4.28 -26.81
C VAL A 468 9.82 4.31 -25.59
N ARG A 469 8.56 4.70 -25.84
CA ARG A 469 7.50 4.65 -24.82
C ARG A 469 6.89 3.25 -24.76
N ALA A 470 6.39 2.90 -23.61
CA ALA A 470 5.63 1.69 -23.36
C ALA A 470 4.12 1.97 -23.40
N LEU A 471 3.32 1.04 -23.89
CA LEU A 471 1.89 1.00 -23.61
C LEU A 471 1.65 0.42 -22.22
N ALA A 472 2.12 1.15 -21.21
CA ALA A 472 1.99 0.82 -19.79
C ALA A 472 1.22 1.91 -19.07
N TYR A 473 0.55 1.53 -18.00
CA TYR A 473 -0.33 2.41 -17.23
C TYR A 473 -0.36 2.03 -15.77
N ASP A 474 -0.28 3.05 -14.89
CA ASP A 474 -0.41 2.89 -13.45
C ASP A 474 -1.62 3.66 -12.92
N PHE A 475 -2.42 3.00 -12.10
CA PHE A 475 -3.49 3.63 -11.32
C PHE A 475 -2.91 4.20 -10.03
N VAL A 476 -2.93 5.52 -9.92
CA VAL A 476 -2.38 6.25 -8.78
C VAL A 476 -3.50 6.88 -7.97
N CYS A 477 -3.44 6.75 -6.65
CA CYS A 477 -4.35 7.42 -5.71
C CYS A 477 -3.54 8.08 -4.59
N ASN A 478 -3.70 9.40 -4.42
CA ASN A 478 -3.09 10.16 -3.31
C ASN A 478 -1.56 10.02 -3.19
N GLY A 479 -0.87 9.90 -4.30
CA GLY A 479 0.59 9.74 -4.32
C GLY A 479 1.06 8.30 -4.10
N ILE A 480 0.17 7.33 -4.25
CA ILE A 480 0.46 5.90 -4.10
C ILE A 480 0.03 5.18 -5.39
N GLU A 481 0.92 4.43 -5.98
CA GLU A 481 0.59 3.45 -7.02
C GLU A 481 -0.22 2.31 -6.39
N VAL A 482 -1.46 2.18 -6.80
CA VAL A 482 -2.39 1.16 -6.31
C VAL A 482 -2.36 -0.08 -7.19
N GLY A 483 -2.13 0.11 -8.48
CA GLY A 483 -2.02 -0.96 -9.45
C GLY A 483 -1.35 -0.49 -10.72
N GLY A 484 -0.74 -1.41 -11.45
CA GLY A 484 -0.08 -1.14 -12.72
C GLY A 484 -0.25 -2.28 -13.70
N GLY A 485 -0.14 -1.96 -14.98
CA GLY A 485 -0.31 -2.90 -16.06
C GLY A 485 0.20 -2.41 -17.41
N SER A 486 0.02 -3.23 -18.42
CA SER A 486 0.41 -2.87 -19.79
C SER A 486 -0.37 -3.66 -20.83
N ILE A 487 -0.32 -3.20 -22.07
CA ILE A 487 -0.57 -4.03 -23.24
C ILE A 487 0.60 -5.01 -23.39
N ARG A 488 0.32 -6.26 -23.79
CA ARG A 488 1.34 -7.31 -23.93
C ARG A 488 1.75 -7.48 -25.40
N ILE A 489 3.02 -7.77 -25.59
CA ILE A 489 3.48 -8.25 -26.90
C ILE A 489 2.88 -9.65 -27.11
N HIS A 490 2.27 -9.85 -28.26
CA HIS A 490 1.73 -11.15 -28.69
C HIS A 490 2.33 -11.60 -30.03
N ASP A 491 3.16 -10.76 -30.64
CA ASP A 491 3.94 -11.05 -31.83
C ASP A 491 5.32 -11.61 -31.46
N THR A 492 5.66 -12.77 -32.01
CA THR A 492 6.88 -13.49 -31.67
C THR A 492 8.14 -12.75 -32.13
N GLU A 493 8.10 -12.13 -33.33
CA GLU A 493 9.27 -11.44 -33.90
C GLU A 493 9.59 -10.18 -33.10
N LEU A 494 8.55 -9.42 -32.72
CA LEU A 494 8.74 -8.25 -31.86
C LEU A 494 9.26 -8.65 -30.48
N GLN A 495 8.79 -9.76 -29.91
CA GLN A 495 9.26 -10.26 -28.63
C GLN A 495 10.73 -10.68 -28.67
N GLU A 496 11.16 -11.33 -29.74
CA GLU A 496 12.58 -11.68 -29.94
C GLU A 496 13.46 -10.43 -30.00
N ARG A 497 13.03 -9.39 -30.74
CA ARG A 497 13.74 -8.09 -30.78
C ARG A 497 13.83 -7.43 -29.39
N MET A 498 12.75 -7.48 -28.61
CA MET A 498 12.76 -6.95 -27.25
C MET A 498 13.79 -7.65 -26.36
N PHE A 499 13.91 -8.98 -26.47
CA PHE A 499 14.94 -9.71 -25.72
C PHE A 499 16.36 -9.34 -26.16
N GLU A 500 16.59 -9.11 -27.46
CA GLU A 500 17.89 -8.65 -27.99
C GLU A 500 18.27 -7.28 -27.43
N VAL A 501 17.35 -6.31 -27.41
CA VAL A 501 17.59 -4.97 -26.82
C VAL A 501 17.91 -5.06 -25.33
N LEU A 502 17.24 -5.96 -24.59
CA LEU A 502 17.49 -6.21 -23.17
C LEU A 502 18.78 -7.01 -22.90
N GLY A 503 19.50 -7.43 -23.97
CA GLY A 503 20.75 -8.15 -23.86
C GLY A 503 20.63 -9.63 -23.51
N PHE A 504 19.44 -10.25 -23.65
CA PHE A 504 19.29 -11.69 -23.50
C PHE A 504 19.95 -12.44 -24.68
N ALA A 505 20.81 -13.39 -24.36
CA ALA A 505 21.23 -14.36 -25.37
C ALA A 505 20.01 -15.23 -25.76
N LYS A 506 19.91 -15.59 -27.06
CA LYS A 506 18.77 -16.40 -27.55
C LYS A 506 18.52 -17.67 -26.75
N GLN A 507 19.58 -18.37 -26.38
CA GLN A 507 19.47 -19.58 -25.55
C GLN A 507 18.92 -19.25 -24.14
N GLN A 508 19.33 -18.17 -23.55
CA GLN A 508 18.86 -17.73 -22.23
C GLN A 508 17.36 -17.35 -22.26
N ALA A 509 16.94 -16.62 -23.29
CA ALA A 509 15.54 -16.28 -23.49
C ALA A 509 14.67 -17.54 -23.70
N GLU A 510 15.20 -18.53 -24.44
CA GLU A 510 14.50 -19.81 -24.67
C GLU A 510 14.42 -20.65 -23.39
N GLU A 511 15.46 -20.70 -22.57
CA GLU A 511 15.46 -21.41 -21.28
C GLU A 511 14.46 -20.80 -20.28
N GLN A 512 14.35 -19.47 -20.23
CA GLN A 512 13.52 -18.75 -19.25
C GLN A 512 12.07 -18.59 -19.71
N PHE A 513 11.86 -18.27 -20.98
CA PHE A 513 10.56 -17.88 -21.52
C PHE A 513 10.09 -18.73 -22.71
N GLY A 514 10.85 -19.76 -23.08
CA GLY A 514 10.57 -20.57 -24.27
C GLY A 514 9.18 -21.21 -24.26
N PHE A 515 8.66 -21.58 -23.08
CA PHE A 515 7.30 -22.10 -22.96
C PHE A 515 6.23 -21.09 -23.36
N LEU A 516 6.39 -19.81 -23.01
CA LEU A 516 5.47 -18.73 -23.37
C LEU A 516 5.63 -18.35 -24.85
N MET A 517 6.87 -18.21 -25.34
CA MET A 517 7.17 -17.96 -26.75
C MET A 517 6.62 -19.07 -27.65
N ASN A 518 6.73 -20.33 -27.21
CA ASN A 518 6.14 -21.44 -27.94
C ASN A 518 4.61 -21.38 -27.96
N ALA A 519 3.98 -21.00 -26.84
CA ALA A 519 2.52 -20.84 -26.79
C ALA A 519 2.02 -19.76 -27.77
N PHE A 520 2.73 -18.67 -27.94
CA PHE A 520 2.37 -17.59 -28.86
C PHE A 520 2.33 -18.04 -30.32
N ARG A 521 3.12 -19.05 -30.71
CA ARG A 521 3.10 -19.65 -32.04
C ARG A 521 1.79 -20.37 -32.37
N TYR A 522 0.96 -20.66 -31.38
CA TYR A 522 -0.36 -21.29 -31.56
C TYR A 522 -1.50 -20.26 -31.62
N GLY A 523 -1.20 -18.99 -31.82
CA GLY A 523 -2.21 -17.94 -32.02
C GLY A 523 -2.58 -17.22 -30.74
N ALA A 524 -1.65 -16.43 -30.21
CA ALA A 524 -1.92 -15.56 -29.08
C ALA A 524 -2.83 -14.40 -29.51
N PRO A 525 -3.92 -14.11 -28.80
CA PRO A 525 -4.72 -12.93 -29.04
C PRO A 525 -3.98 -11.67 -28.59
N PRO A 526 -4.29 -10.47 -29.12
CA PRO A 526 -3.96 -9.23 -28.45
C PRO A 526 -4.53 -9.25 -27.02
N HIS A 527 -3.72 -8.93 -26.01
CA HIS A 527 -4.16 -8.99 -24.62
C HIS A 527 -3.46 -7.96 -23.76
N ALA A 528 -4.06 -7.65 -22.64
CA ALA A 528 -3.61 -6.64 -21.70
C ALA A 528 -4.07 -6.96 -20.29
N GLY A 529 -3.37 -6.48 -19.29
CA GLY A 529 -3.77 -6.72 -17.93
C GLY A 529 -3.26 -5.68 -16.95
N ILE A 530 -3.74 -5.82 -15.72
CA ILE A 530 -3.37 -4.97 -14.60
C ILE A 530 -3.34 -5.80 -13.32
N ALA A 531 -2.49 -5.42 -12.38
CA ALA A 531 -2.46 -5.98 -11.04
C ALA A 531 -2.56 -4.86 -10.00
N PHE A 532 -3.56 -4.93 -9.13
CA PHE A 532 -3.69 -4.02 -8.00
C PHE A 532 -3.14 -4.64 -6.73
N GLY A 533 -2.34 -3.90 -5.98
CA GLY A 533 -1.90 -4.30 -4.65
C GLY A 533 -3.08 -4.23 -3.67
N LEU A 534 -3.72 -5.37 -3.36
CA LEU A 534 -4.88 -5.40 -2.47
C LEU A 534 -4.56 -4.79 -1.10
N ASP A 535 -3.39 -5.07 -0.55
CA ASP A 535 -2.97 -4.55 0.75
C ASP A 535 -2.86 -3.01 0.74
N ARG A 536 -2.28 -2.43 -0.31
CA ARG A 536 -2.22 -0.97 -0.52
C ARG A 536 -3.62 -0.38 -0.70
N TYR A 537 -4.44 -1.00 -1.52
CA TYR A 537 -5.78 -0.50 -1.80
C TYR A 537 -6.62 -0.45 -0.53
N VAL A 538 -6.59 -1.52 0.29
CA VAL A 538 -7.28 -1.55 1.58
C VAL A 538 -6.71 -0.52 2.54
N SER A 539 -5.39 -0.32 2.61
CA SER A 539 -4.78 0.68 3.50
C SER A 539 -5.20 2.11 3.14
N ILE A 540 -5.26 2.45 1.84
CA ILE A 540 -5.78 3.75 1.36
C ILE A 540 -7.24 3.91 1.77
N MET A 541 -8.07 2.91 1.53
CA MET A 541 -9.49 2.93 1.90
C MET A 541 -9.70 3.03 3.41
N ALA A 542 -8.80 2.49 4.23
CA ALA A 542 -8.83 2.59 5.68
C ALA A 542 -8.18 3.88 6.23
N GLY A 543 -7.49 4.68 5.40
CA GLY A 543 -6.75 5.87 5.82
C GLY A 543 -5.49 5.56 6.62
N LEU A 544 -4.84 4.41 6.37
CA LEU A 544 -3.66 3.92 7.09
C LEU A 544 -2.37 4.21 6.31
N ASP A 545 -1.27 4.36 7.05
CA ASP A 545 0.05 4.61 6.48
C ASP A 545 0.87 3.33 6.26
N SER A 546 0.41 2.20 6.79
CA SER A 546 1.11 0.92 6.69
C SER A 546 0.19 -0.20 6.24
N ILE A 547 0.65 -1.01 5.29
CA ILE A 547 -0.07 -2.21 4.83
C ILE A 547 -0.09 -3.32 5.90
N ARG A 548 0.78 -3.29 6.91
CA ARG A 548 0.79 -4.28 8.01
C ARG A 548 -0.50 -4.30 8.80
N ASP A 549 -1.20 -3.18 8.90
CA ASP A 549 -2.44 -3.07 9.66
C ASP A 549 -3.64 -3.69 8.94
N VAL A 550 -3.51 -4.00 7.65
CA VAL A 550 -4.54 -4.67 6.84
C VAL A 550 -4.18 -6.14 6.51
N ILE A 551 -3.08 -6.64 7.07
CA ILE A 551 -2.64 -8.04 6.94
C ILE A 551 -2.79 -8.71 8.32
N ALA A 552 -3.42 -9.91 8.33
CA ALA A 552 -3.68 -10.60 9.59
C ALA A 552 -2.40 -10.93 10.36
N PHE A 553 -1.39 -11.48 9.67
CA PHE A 553 -0.11 -11.90 10.23
C PHE A 553 1.06 -11.36 9.38
N PRO A 554 1.40 -10.06 9.52
CA PRO A 554 2.47 -9.45 8.74
C PRO A 554 3.84 -9.83 9.28
N LYS A 555 4.88 -9.70 8.44
CA LYS A 555 6.27 -9.74 8.90
C LYS A 555 6.69 -8.39 9.47
N ASN A 556 7.65 -8.39 10.39
CA ASN A 556 8.26 -7.17 10.93
C ASN A 556 9.24 -6.54 9.92
N ASN A 557 9.90 -5.43 10.30
CA ASN A 557 10.87 -4.74 9.44
C ASN A 557 12.10 -5.57 9.06
N SER A 558 12.38 -6.65 9.81
CA SER A 558 13.46 -7.60 9.51
C SER A 558 13.00 -8.83 8.71
N GLY A 559 11.77 -8.81 8.16
CA GLY A 559 11.21 -9.92 7.40
C GLY A 559 10.81 -11.14 8.24
N ARG A 560 10.73 -10.99 9.57
CA ARG A 560 10.41 -12.11 10.47
C ARG A 560 8.94 -12.10 10.91
N ASP A 561 8.37 -13.29 10.97
CA ASP A 561 7.17 -13.54 11.77
C ASP A 561 7.62 -13.90 13.20
N VAL A 562 7.49 -12.93 14.10
CA VAL A 562 7.94 -13.08 15.50
C VAL A 562 6.97 -13.88 16.36
N MET A 563 5.77 -14.18 15.88
CA MET A 563 4.79 -15.05 16.54
C MET A 563 5.07 -16.52 16.22
N LEU A 564 5.36 -16.83 14.96
CA LEU A 564 5.65 -18.20 14.49
C LEU A 564 7.14 -18.53 14.52
N ASP A 565 8.00 -17.57 14.84
CA ASP A 565 9.46 -17.66 14.77
C ASP A 565 9.97 -18.12 13.38
N ALA A 566 9.41 -17.48 12.33
CA ALA A 566 9.79 -17.77 10.95
C ALA A 566 10.57 -16.57 10.35
N PRO A 567 11.62 -16.80 9.52
CA PRO A 567 12.22 -18.09 9.17
C PRO A 567 12.93 -18.74 10.37
N SER A 568 13.00 -20.07 10.37
CA SER A 568 13.60 -20.87 11.41
C SER A 568 14.61 -21.88 10.84
N VAL A 569 15.43 -22.46 11.71
CA VAL A 569 16.42 -23.48 11.33
C VAL A 569 15.73 -24.75 10.87
N VAL A 570 16.15 -25.29 9.73
CA VAL A 570 15.67 -26.58 9.21
C VAL A 570 16.39 -27.73 9.92
N ALA A 571 15.65 -28.79 10.26
CA ALA A 571 16.21 -29.94 10.92
C ALA A 571 17.28 -30.63 10.04
N PRO A 572 18.44 -31.08 10.61
CA PRO A 572 19.52 -31.71 9.83
C PRO A 572 19.04 -32.88 8.96
N LYS A 573 18.17 -33.74 9.49
CA LYS A 573 17.56 -34.83 8.72
C LYS A 573 16.86 -34.35 7.46
N GLN A 574 16.16 -33.25 7.51
CA GLN A 574 15.46 -32.68 6.35
C GLN A 574 16.46 -32.15 5.31
N LEU A 575 17.56 -31.53 5.75
CA LEU A 575 18.63 -31.10 4.86
C LEU A 575 19.31 -32.31 4.18
N ASP A 576 19.55 -33.39 4.92
CA ASP A 576 20.09 -34.62 4.37
C ASP A 576 19.15 -35.25 3.32
N GLU A 577 17.83 -35.27 3.59
CA GLU A 577 16.82 -35.77 2.64
C GLU A 577 16.73 -34.91 1.36
N LEU A 578 17.02 -33.62 1.47
CA LEU A 578 17.08 -32.67 0.36
C LEU A 578 18.44 -32.65 -0.33
N GLN A 579 19.45 -33.31 0.21
CA GLN A 579 20.86 -33.29 -0.25
C GLN A 579 21.44 -31.86 -0.28
N ILE A 580 21.08 -31.02 0.71
CA ILE A 580 21.54 -29.64 0.84
C ILE A 580 22.51 -29.52 2.00
N LYS A 581 23.61 -28.78 1.78
CA LYS A 581 24.53 -28.36 2.84
C LYS A 581 24.51 -26.85 2.98
N LEU A 582 24.52 -26.39 4.23
CA LEU A 582 24.61 -24.97 4.53
C LEU A 582 26.09 -24.56 4.59
N ASP A 583 26.45 -23.52 3.83
CA ASP A 583 27.74 -22.85 3.89
C ASP A 583 27.54 -21.46 4.50
N LEU A 584 27.50 -21.41 5.84
CA LEU A 584 27.29 -20.17 6.58
C LEU A 584 28.62 -19.44 6.70
N LYS A 585 28.70 -18.22 6.16
CA LYS A 585 29.83 -17.32 6.42
C LYS A 585 29.72 -16.83 7.87
N GLU A 586 30.83 -16.93 8.62
CA GLU A 586 30.94 -16.41 9.99
C GLU A 586 30.84 -14.88 10.04
#